data_f47ab139e613c4bb6f54765ac501d932
#
_entry.id   f47ab139e613c4bb6f54765ac501d932
#
_cell.length_a   1.000
_cell.length_b   1.000
_cell.length_c   1.000
_cell.angle_alpha   90.00
_cell.angle_beta   90.00
_cell.angle_gamma   90.00
#
_symmetry.space_group_name_H-M   'P 1'
#
loop_
_entity.id
_entity.type
_entity.pdbx_description
1 polymer ?
#
loop_
_entity_poly.entity_id
_entity_poly.type
_entity_poly.pdbx_seq_one_letter_code
_entity_poly.pdbx_strand_id
1 'polypeptide(L)'
;MSQQPSQHQERRPGIESEMRPRPQAQDPAYRGTGKLRDKVALITGGDSGIGRAVAIAFAREGANIAVVYLNEHNDAEETRRLVESEGPACLLIAGDIGDEAFCQEAVRQTVGELGRLDVLVNNAGEQHPQESIAQVSKEQLERTFRTNIFGQFFMTKAALPHLKEGSTIINTTSVTAYKGNPQLIDYAST
;
A
#
# COMPACT_ATOMS: atom_id res chain seq x y z
N MET A 1 15.10 0.68 23.40
CA MET A 1 13.89 0.63 22.56
C MET A 1 13.09 -0.57 23.00
N SER A 2 11.83 -0.41 23.40
CA SER A 2 10.98 -1.56 23.74
C SER A 2 10.73 -2.37 22.47
N GLN A 3 11.01 -3.66 22.53
CA GLN A 3 10.73 -4.57 21.42
C GLN A 3 9.21 -4.61 21.22
N GLN A 4 8.74 -4.39 20.01
CA GLN A 4 7.32 -4.53 19.69
C GLN A 4 6.90 -5.98 19.92
N PRO A 5 5.76 -6.23 20.58
CA PRO A 5 5.29 -7.60 20.82
C PRO A 5 4.97 -8.31 19.51
N SER A 6 5.31 -9.60 19.43
CA SER A 6 4.89 -10.44 18.31
C SER A 6 3.37 -10.56 18.28
N GLN A 7 2.77 -10.35 17.11
CA GLN A 7 1.34 -10.48 16.88
C GLN A 7 1.09 -11.38 15.69
N HIS A 8 0.08 -12.24 15.77
CA HIS A 8 -0.29 -13.15 14.69
C HIS A 8 -1.80 -13.07 14.43
N GLN A 9 -2.18 -13.08 13.16
CA GLN A 9 -3.56 -13.20 12.71
C GLN A 9 -3.62 -14.32 11.64
N GLU A 10 -4.63 -15.17 11.70
CA GLU A 10 -4.76 -16.31 10.78
C GLU A 10 -5.24 -15.90 9.37
N ARG A 11 -5.79 -14.69 9.26
CA ARG A 11 -6.27 -14.15 7.98
C ARG A 11 -5.23 -13.25 7.29
N ARG A 12 -5.37 -13.10 5.97
CA ARG A 12 -4.62 -12.17 5.11
C ARG A 12 -5.59 -11.43 4.17
N PRO A 13 -5.49 -10.12 4.02
CA PRO A 13 -4.72 -9.17 4.85
C PRO A 13 -5.11 -9.23 6.33
N GLY A 14 -4.19 -8.81 7.22
CA GLY A 14 -4.48 -8.66 8.64
C GLY A 14 -5.34 -7.42 8.92
N ILE A 15 -6.05 -7.43 10.05
CA ILE A 15 -6.89 -6.30 10.49
C ILE A 15 -6.08 -5.46 11.50
N GLU A 16 -5.74 -4.21 11.12
CA GLU A 16 -4.94 -3.34 11.99
C GLU A 16 -5.69 -2.95 13.26
N SER A 17 -7.01 -2.77 13.19
CA SER A 17 -7.83 -2.40 14.35
C SER A 17 -7.82 -3.45 15.46
N GLU A 18 -7.48 -4.71 15.17
CA GLU A 18 -7.37 -5.80 16.14
C GLU A 18 -5.98 -5.89 16.80
N MET A 19 -4.97 -5.20 16.29
CA MET A 19 -3.62 -5.24 16.86
C MET A 19 -3.52 -4.59 18.23
N ARG A 20 -2.67 -5.16 19.11
CA ARG A 20 -2.42 -4.66 20.48
C ARG A 20 -0.92 -4.70 20.81
N PRO A 21 -0.23 -3.56 21.04
CA PRO A 21 -0.72 -2.20 20.80
C PRO A 21 -0.99 -1.93 19.31
N ARG A 22 -1.84 -0.96 19.00
CA ARG A 22 -2.01 -0.51 17.62
C ARG A 22 -0.73 0.14 17.10
N PRO A 23 -0.40 -0.04 15.80
CA PRO A 23 0.69 0.69 15.16
C PRO A 23 0.51 2.20 15.25
N GLN A 24 1.62 2.92 15.39
CA GLN A 24 1.64 4.38 15.30
C GLN A 24 1.84 4.79 13.82
N ALA A 25 0.78 5.16 13.15
CA ALA A 25 0.83 5.60 11.76
C ALA A 25 1.19 7.09 11.60
N GLN A 26 1.27 7.84 12.71
CA GLN A 26 1.50 9.28 12.69
C GLN A 26 2.58 9.69 13.67
N ASP A 27 3.44 10.62 13.26
CA ASP A 27 4.27 11.41 14.17
C ASP A 27 3.50 12.71 14.52
N PRO A 28 3.08 12.91 15.78
CA PRO A 28 2.36 14.12 16.17
C PRO A 28 3.21 15.38 16.12
N ALA A 29 4.52 15.25 16.07
CA ALA A 29 5.45 16.39 15.95
C ALA A 29 5.65 16.83 14.48
N TYR A 30 5.37 15.94 13.50
CA TYR A 30 5.56 16.28 12.10
C TYR A 30 4.56 17.35 11.64
N ARG A 31 5.08 18.38 10.99
CA ARG A 31 4.30 19.44 10.35
C ARG A 31 4.61 19.48 8.86
N GLY A 32 3.58 19.39 8.03
CA GLY A 32 3.72 19.52 6.59
C GLY A 32 4.21 20.91 6.18
N THR A 33 4.94 20.98 5.09
CA THR A 33 5.47 22.20 4.50
C THR A 33 4.88 22.50 3.12
N GLY A 34 3.93 21.65 2.67
CA GLY A 34 3.24 21.81 1.39
C GLY A 34 4.02 21.30 0.19
N LYS A 35 4.94 20.34 0.38
CA LYS A 35 5.76 19.75 -0.69
C LYS A 35 4.93 19.05 -1.77
N LEU A 36 3.74 18.56 -1.41
CA LEU A 36 2.84 17.84 -2.32
C LEU A 36 1.53 18.62 -2.55
N ARG A 37 1.53 19.93 -2.32
CA ARG A 37 0.35 20.77 -2.57
C ARG A 37 -0.13 20.59 -4.00
N ASP A 38 -1.44 20.41 -4.17
CA ASP A 38 -2.12 20.24 -5.46
C ASP A 38 -1.67 18.99 -6.25
N LYS A 39 -1.02 18.02 -5.58
CA LYS A 39 -0.65 16.72 -6.12
C LYS A 39 -1.69 15.67 -5.76
N VAL A 40 -1.70 14.59 -6.54
CA VAL A 40 -2.50 13.39 -6.29
C VAL A 40 -1.57 12.19 -6.19
N ALA A 41 -1.70 11.45 -5.09
CA ALA A 41 -0.98 10.20 -4.87
C ALA A 41 -1.94 9.01 -4.86
N LEU A 42 -1.63 7.96 -5.61
CA LEU A 42 -2.28 6.66 -5.53
C LEU A 42 -1.37 5.71 -4.77
N ILE A 43 -1.92 5.08 -3.72
CA ILE A 43 -1.17 4.23 -2.78
C ILE A 43 -1.85 2.87 -2.71
N THR A 44 -1.16 1.81 -3.12
CA THR A 44 -1.65 0.45 -2.96
C THR A 44 -1.37 -0.07 -1.56
N GLY A 45 -2.32 -0.79 -0.94
CA GLY A 45 -2.23 -1.20 0.46
C GLY A 45 -2.20 0.00 1.40
N GLY A 46 -2.92 1.09 1.05
CA GLY A 46 -2.97 2.32 1.84
C GLY A 46 -3.94 2.29 3.02
N ASP A 47 -4.66 1.20 3.19
CA ASP A 47 -5.66 0.98 4.25
C ASP A 47 -5.03 0.81 5.64
N SER A 48 -3.79 0.33 5.72
CA SER A 48 -3.14 -0.01 6.99
C SER A 48 -1.62 0.13 6.95
N GLY A 49 -0.96 -0.05 8.10
CA GLY A 49 0.48 -0.16 8.23
C GLY A 49 1.27 0.97 7.58
N ILE A 50 2.27 0.61 6.77
CA ILE A 50 3.16 1.54 6.06
C ILE A 50 2.37 2.40 5.07
N GLY A 51 1.45 1.79 4.31
CA GLY A 51 0.64 2.51 3.32
C GLY A 51 -0.23 3.60 3.94
N ARG A 52 -0.87 3.33 5.07
CA ARG A 52 -1.61 4.33 5.85
C ARG A 52 -0.70 5.46 6.32
N ALA A 53 0.48 5.13 6.85
CA ALA A 53 1.42 6.15 7.32
C ALA A 53 1.88 7.07 6.18
N VAL A 54 2.12 6.51 4.98
CA VAL A 54 2.44 7.27 3.76
C VAL A 54 1.26 8.16 3.36
N ALA A 55 0.03 7.61 3.35
CA ALA A 55 -1.17 8.37 2.99
C ALA A 55 -1.35 9.60 3.88
N ILE A 56 -1.21 9.45 5.20
CA ILE A 56 -1.33 10.55 6.16
C ILE A 56 -0.18 11.56 6.00
N ALA A 57 1.06 11.09 5.83
CA ALA A 57 2.21 11.97 5.64
C ALA A 57 2.09 12.80 4.35
N PHE A 58 1.61 12.19 3.26
CA PHE A 58 1.38 12.90 1.99
C PHE A 58 0.22 13.88 2.08
N ALA A 59 -0.85 13.52 2.79
CA ALA A 59 -1.96 14.43 3.08
C ALA A 59 -1.48 15.67 3.85
N ARG A 60 -0.64 15.51 4.86
CA ARG A 60 -0.01 16.62 5.59
C ARG A 60 0.82 17.54 4.71
N GLU A 61 1.40 16.99 3.65
CA GLU A 61 2.13 17.77 2.64
C GLU A 61 1.21 18.37 1.57
N GLY A 62 -0.11 18.15 1.65
CA GLY A 62 -1.13 18.78 0.81
C GLY A 62 -1.57 17.95 -0.40
N ALA A 63 -1.23 16.66 -0.48
CA ALA A 63 -1.68 15.80 -1.57
C ALA A 63 -3.08 15.23 -1.33
N ASN A 64 -3.92 15.18 -2.37
CA ASN A 64 -5.10 14.33 -2.40
C ASN A 64 -4.67 12.87 -2.55
N ILE A 65 -5.37 11.95 -1.91
CA ILE A 65 -4.97 10.56 -1.79
C ILE A 65 -6.02 9.63 -2.41
N ALA A 66 -5.58 8.70 -3.25
CA ALA A 66 -6.34 7.51 -3.63
C ALA A 66 -5.73 6.30 -2.91
N VAL A 67 -6.52 5.59 -2.12
CA VAL A 67 -6.13 4.38 -1.40
C VAL A 67 -6.72 3.18 -2.14
N VAL A 68 -5.85 2.32 -2.66
CA VAL A 68 -6.24 1.02 -3.21
C VAL A 68 -6.00 -0.04 -2.14
N TYR A 69 -6.99 -0.88 -1.86
CA TYR A 69 -6.95 -1.92 -0.83
C TYR A 69 -7.76 -3.15 -1.27
N LEU A 70 -7.51 -4.30 -0.66
CA LEU A 70 -8.17 -5.54 -1.10
C LEU A 70 -9.63 -5.60 -0.61
N ASN A 71 -9.86 -5.74 0.70
CA ASN A 71 -11.19 -5.95 1.28
C ASN A 71 -11.32 -5.49 2.75
N GLU A 72 -10.32 -4.79 3.29
CA GLU A 72 -10.32 -4.31 4.68
C GLU A 72 -11.04 -2.95 4.80
N HIS A 73 -12.34 -2.93 4.55
CA HIS A 73 -13.14 -1.70 4.45
C HIS A 73 -13.04 -0.82 5.70
N ASN A 74 -13.07 -1.41 6.91
CA ASN A 74 -12.99 -0.64 8.15
C ASN A 74 -11.63 0.05 8.33
N ASP A 75 -10.54 -0.62 7.98
CA ASP A 75 -9.20 -0.05 8.05
C ASP A 75 -9.01 1.03 6.97
N ALA A 76 -9.58 0.85 5.77
CA ALA A 76 -9.58 1.85 4.71
C ALA A 76 -10.39 3.10 5.11
N GLU A 77 -11.56 2.95 5.70
CA GLU A 77 -12.38 4.07 6.20
C GLU A 77 -11.66 4.85 7.31
N GLU A 78 -10.96 4.16 8.19
CA GLU A 78 -10.12 4.84 9.21
C GLU A 78 -9.00 5.65 8.52
N THR A 79 -8.34 5.10 7.49
CA THR A 79 -7.32 5.83 6.72
C THR A 79 -7.94 7.06 6.06
N ARG A 80 -9.12 6.94 5.44
CA ARG A 80 -9.83 8.08 4.84
C ARG A 80 -10.07 9.17 5.87
N ARG A 81 -10.65 8.82 7.02
CA ARG A 81 -10.92 9.76 8.10
C ARG A 81 -9.67 10.51 8.55
N LEU A 82 -8.54 9.80 8.67
CA LEU A 82 -7.25 10.39 9.07
C LEU A 82 -6.69 11.33 8.00
N VAL A 83 -6.76 10.95 6.72
CA VAL A 83 -6.33 11.79 5.59
C VAL A 83 -7.18 13.07 5.52
N GLU A 84 -8.51 12.92 5.55
CA GLU A 84 -9.44 14.06 5.46
C GLU A 84 -9.34 15.00 6.66
N SER A 85 -8.95 14.51 7.84
CA SER A 85 -8.67 15.38 9.00
C SER A 85 -7.46 16.31 8.80
N GLU A 86 -6.58 16.02 7.85
CA GLU A 86 -5.46 16.88 7.46
C GLU A 86 -5.85 17.88 6.33
N GLY A 87 -7.07 17.76 5.76
CA GLY A 87 -7.66 18.69 4.77
C GLY A 87 -7.82 18.16 3.34
N PRO A 88 -6.93 17.31 2.79
CA PRO A 88 -7.07 16.77 1.43
C PRO A 88 -8.22 15.77 1.28
N ALA A 89 -8.66 15.56 0.03
CA ALA A 89 -9.63 14.51 -0.31
C ALA A 89 -8.99 13.11 -0.26
N CYS A 90 -9.80 12.09 0.09
CA CYS A 90 -9.38 10.70 0.10
C CYS A 90 -10.39 9.81 -0.65
N LEU A 91 -9.95 9.22 -1.76
CA LEU A 91 -10.70 8.25 -2.55
C LEU A 91 -10.34 6.83 -2.13
N LEU A 92 -11.34 5.99 -1.85
CA LEU A 92 -11.15 4.57 -1.51
C LEU A 92 -11.54 3.69 -2.70
N ILE A 93 -10.66 2.78 -3.11
CA ILE A 93 -10.86 1.88 -4.25
C ILE A 93 -10.54 0.44 -3.79
N ALA A 94 -11.59 -0.39 -3.65
CA ALA A 94 -11.46 -1.77 -3.21
C ALA A 94 -11.27 -2.71 -4.41
N GLY A 95 -10.27 -3.60 -4.35
CA GLY A 95 -10.05 -4.66 -5.33
C GLY A 95 -8.64 -5.23 -5.32
N ASP A 96 -8.42 -6.24 -6.14
CA ASP A 96 -7.17 -7.01 -6.20
C ASP A 96 -6.24 -6.43 -7.27
N ILE A 97 -5.08 -5.91 -6.86
CA ILE A 97 -4.04 -5.43 -7.78
C ILE A 97 -3.41 -6.54 -8.64
N GLY A 98 -3.59 -7.80 -8.27
CA GLY A 98 -3.24 -8.95 -9.10
C GLY A 98 -4.10 -9.08 -10.37
N ASP A 99 -5.18 -8.30 -10.49
CA ASP A 99 -6.01 -8.19 -11.70
C ASP A 99 -5.63 -6.92 -12.48
N GLU A 100 -5.15 -7.12 -13.71
CA GLU A 100 -4.73 -6.01 -14.59
C GLU A 100 -5.90 -5.08 -14.94
N ALA A 101 -7.11 -5.62 -15.18
CA ALA A 101 -8.28 -4.83 -15.51
C ALA A 101 -8.71 -3.94 -14.32
N PHE A 102 -8.63 -4.48 -13.10
CA PHE A 102 -8.85 -3.70 -11.90
C PHE A 102 -7.82 -2.56 -11.75
N CYS A 103 -6.53 -2.82 -12.00
CA CYS A 103 -5.50 -1.78 -11.93
C CYS A 103 -5.77 -0.62 -12.90
N GLN A 104 -6.20 -0.93 -14.12
CA GLN A 104 -6.59 0.09 -15.12
C GLN A 104 -7.79 0.91 -14.61
N GLU A 105 -8.79 0.26 -14.05
CA GLU A 105 -9.97 0.91 -13.50
C GLU A 105 -9.63 1.79 -12.29
N ALA A 106 -8.78 1.32 -11.39
CA ALA A 106 -8.35 2.08 -10.20
C ALA A 106 -7.62 3.38 -10.57
N VAL A 107 -6.75 3.32 -11.56
CA VAL A 107 -6.07 4.53 -12.09
C VAL A 107 -7.07 5.45 -12.78
N ARG A 108 -7.99 4.90 -13.59
CA ARG A 108 -9.04 5.68 -14.26
C ARG A 108 -9.93 6.43 -13.25
N GLN A 109 -10.37 5.75 -12.20
CA GLN A 109 -11.14 6.37 -11.10
C GLN A 109 -10.34 7.47 -10.41
N THR A 110 -9.07 7.20 -10.08
CA THR A 110 -8.20 8.20 -9.44
C THR A 110 -8.11 9.47 -10.28
N VAL A 111 -7.83 9.34 -11.57
CA VAL A 111 -7.72 10.51 -12.47
C VAL A 111 -9.08 11.17 -12.69
N GLY A 112 -10.15 10.40 -12.80
CA GLY A 112 -11.52 10.92 -13.01
C GLY A 112 -12.02 11.73 -11.80
N GLU A 113 -11.83 11.22 -10.58
CA GLU A 113 -12.34 11.83 -9.36
C GLU A 113 -11.41 12.94 -8.81
N LEU A 114 -10.07 12.74 -8.90
CA LEU A 114 -9.09 13.67 -8.34
C LEU A 114 -8.39 14.53 -9.39
N GLY A 115 -8.71 14.35 -10.69
CA GLY A 115 -8.30 15.20 -11.80
C GLY A 115 -6.90 14.97 -12.36
N ARG A 116 -6.02 14.21 -11.67
CA ARG A 116 -4.63 13.95 -12.07
C ARG A 116 -4.03 12.76 -11.33
N LEU A 117 -2.83 12.36 -11.71
CA LEU A 117 -1.97 11.44 -10.97
C LEU A 117 -0.52 11.94 -11.03
N ASP A 118 0.10 12.17 -9.87
CA ASP A 118 1.48 12.65 -9.77
C ASP A 118 2.41 11.66 -9.10
N VAL A 119 1.89 10.88 -8.14
CA VAL A 119 2.69 9.93 -7.37
C VAL A 119 1.98 8.59 -7.34
N LEU A 120 2.68 7.54 -7.78
CA LEU A 120 2.26 6.15 -7.57
C LEU A 120 3.13 5.53 -6.48
N VAL A 121 2.49 4.98 -5.43
CA VAL A 121 3.18 4.21 -4.39
C VAL A 121 2.72 2.76 -4.47
N ASN A 122 3.54 1.91 -5.05
CA ASN A 122 3.37 0.45 -5.04
C ASN A 122 3.85 -0.08 -3.68
N ASN A 123 2.90 -0.23 -2.73
CA ASN A 123 3.19 -0.64 -1.38
C ASN A 123 2.47 -1.93 -0.98
N ALA A 124 1.34 -2.26 -1.59
CA ALA A 124 0.66 -3.51 -1.30
C ALA A 124 1.58 -4.71 -1.49
N GLY A 125 1.52 -5.61 -0.53
CA GLY A 125 2.30 -6.84 -0.54
C GLY A 125 1.79 -7.83 0.48
N GLU A 126 2.02 -9.10 0.24
CA GLU A 126 1.68 -10.18 1.16
C GLU A 126 2.87 -11.11 1.39
N GLN A 127 2.87 -11.80 2.52
CA GLN A 127 3.87 -12.78 2.90
C GLN A 127 3.23 -13.95 3.65
N HIS A 128 3.74 -15.15 3.42
CA HIS A 128 3.23 -16.39 4.00
C HIS A 128 4.40 -17.20 4.58
N PRO A 129 4.67 -17.11 5.91
CA PRO A 129 5.76 -17.85 6.52
C PRO A 129 5.57 -19.37 6.39
N GLN A 130 6.65 -20.07 6.02
CA GLN A 130 6.73 -21.53 5.95
C GLN A 130 8.05 -21.99 6.59
N GLU A 131 8.08 -23.17 7.19
CA GLU A 131 9.28 -23.71 7.83
C GLU A 131 10.33 -24.21 6.81
N SER A 132 9.87 -24.57 5.60
CA SER A 132 10.77 -25.02 4.53
C SER A 132 10.17 -24.76 3.14
N ILE A 133 11.01 -24.76 2.11
CA ILE A 133 10.59 -24.65 0.71
C ILE A 133 9.62 -25.75 0.29
N ALA A 134 9.71 -26.93 0.91
CA ALA A 134 8.83 -28.07 0.61
C ALA A 134 7.36 -27.81 1.01
N GLN A 135 7.12 -26.84 1.88
CA GLN A 135 5.77 -26.46 2.32
C GLN A 135 5.19 -25.29 1.51
N VAL A 136 5.99 -24.62 0.69
CA VAL A 136 5.50 -23.56 -0.20
C VAL A 136 4.70 -24.20 -1.33
N SER A 137 3.37 -24.10 -1.29
CA SER A 137 2.53 -24.62 -2.36
C SER A 137 2.63 -23.78 -3.62
N LYS A 138 2.23 -24.35 -4.75
CA LYS A 138 2.15 -23.64 -6.03
C LYS A 138 1.22 -22.44 -5.92
N GLU A 139 0.07 -22.61 -5.29
CA GLU A 139 -0.94 -21.57 -5.11
C GLU A 139 -0.42 -20.41 -4.25
N GLN A 140 0.32 -20.72 -3.17
CA GLN A 140 0.98 -19.69 -2.35
C GLN A 140 2.00 -18.92 -3.17
N LEU A 141 2.87 -19.62 -3.89
CA LEU A 141 3.90 -18.98 -4.73
C LEU A 141 3.28 -18.06 -5.78
N GLU A 142 2.30 -18.58 -6.54
CA GLU A 142 1.60 -17.81 -7.58
C GLU A 142 0.91 -16.57 -6.98
N ARG A 143 0.29 -16.71 -5.82
CA ARG A 143 -0.38 -15.60 -5.14
C ARG A 143 0.60 -14.53 -4.68
N THR A 144 1.70 -14.93 -4.02
CA THR A 144 2.74 -13.99 -3.57
C THR A 144 3.31 -13.19 -4.75
N PHE A 145 3.65 -13.86 -5.86
CA PHE A 145 4.15 -13.17 -7.05
C PHE A 145 3.08 -12.31 -7.73
N ARG A 146 1.83 -12.76 -7.74
CA ARG A 146 0.72 -12.00 -8.33
C ARG A 146 0.52 -10.67 -7.62
N THR A 147 0.51 -10.66 -6.29
CA THR A 147 0.37 -9.42 -5.53
C THR A 147 1.65 -8.59 -5.57
N ASN A 148 2.80 -9.18 -5.22
CA ASN A 148 4.01 -8.40 -4.95
C ASN A 148 4.75 -7.97 -6.23
N ILE A 149 4.62 -8.72 -7.32
CA ILE A 149 5.30 -8.43 -8.59
C ILE A 149 4.32 -7.98 -9.67
N PHE A 150 3.35 -8.84 -10.02
CA PHE A 150 2.45 -8.53 -11.16
C PHE A 150 1.59 -7.32 -10.86
N GLY A 151 1.09 -7.17 -9.62
CA GLY A 151 0.33 -6.01 -9.19
C GLY A 151 1.09 -4.70 -9.38
N GLN A 152 2.38 -4.65 -9.01
CA GLN A 152 3.21 -3.48 -9.22
C GLN A 152 3.40 -3.16 -10.72
N PHE A 153 3.60 -4.20 -11.56
CA PHE A 153 3.68 -4.03 -13.00
C PHE A 153 2.38 -3.51 -13.60
N PHE A 154 1.24 -4.08 -13.21
CA PHE A 154 -0.08 -3.68 -13.72
C PHE A 154 -0.44 -2.25 -13.31
N MET A 155 -0.25 -1.91 -12.03
CA MET A 155 -0.47 -0.55 -11.54
C MET A 155 0.44 0.47 -12.24
N THR A 156 1.73 0.14 -12.38
CA THR A 156 2.69 1.01 -13.07
C THR A 156 2.30 1.19 -14.54
N LYS A 157 1.99 0.10 -15.25
CA LYS A 157 1.55 0.13 -16.64
C LYS A 157 0.29 0.98 -16.83
N ALA A 158 -0.68 0.84 -15.93
CA ALA A 158 -1.90 1.64 -15.95
C ALA A 158 -1.64 3.13 -15.66
N ALA A 159 -0.72 3.43 -14.73
CA ALA A 159 -0.41 4.79 -14.32
C ALA A 159 0.39 5.58 -15.36
N LEU A 160 1.33 4.93 -16.07
CA LEU A 160 2.28 5.58 -16.99
C LEU A 160 1.65 6.58 -17.97
N PRO A 161 0.51 6.31 -18.64
CA PRO A 161 -0.10 7.27 -19.56
C PRO A 161 -0.60 8.57 -18.90
N HIS A 162 -0.80 8.56 -17.58
CA HIS A 162 -1.32 9.68 -16.80
C HIS A 162 -0.22 10.45 -16.05
N LEU A 163 0.96 9.86 -15.90
CA LEU A 163 2.12 10.50 -15.27
C LEU A 163 2.77 11.49 -16.24
N LYS A 164 3.11 12.66 -15.73
CA LYS A 164 3.76 13.75 -16.48
C LYS A 164 5.20 13.94 -15.99
N GLU A 165 5.94 14.79 -16.66
CA GLU A 165 7.26 15.23 -16.17
C GLU A 165 7.16 15.73 -14.73
N GLY A 166 8.07 15.26 -13.87
CA GLY A 166 8.07 15.54 -12.44
C GLY A 166 7.16 14.63 -11.61
N SER A 167 6.48 13.67 -12.23
CA SER A 167 5.76 12.58 -11.49
C SER A 167 6.76 11.56 -10.95
N THR A 168 6.32 10.80 -9.93
CA THR A 168 7.19 9.84 -9.23
C THR A 168 6.49 8.49 -9.06
N ILE A 169 7.24 7.40 -9.21
CA ILE A 169 6.84 6.04 -8.83
C ILE A 169 7.73 5.59 -7.68
N ILE A 170 7.13 5.12 -6.60
CA ILE A 170 7.79 4.62 -5.41
C ILE A 170 7.40 3.15 -5.24
N ASN A 171 8.39 2.27 -5.16
CA ASN A 171 8.17 0.84 -4.91
C ASN A 171 8.67 0.48 -3.52
N THR A 172 7.79 -0.06 -2.68
CA THR A 172 8.16 -0.63 -1.39
C THR A 172 8.84 -1.98 -1.62
N THR A 173 10.00 -2.17 -1.05
CA THR A 173 10.75 -3.43 -1.07
C THR A 173 11.16 -3.84 0.34
N SER A 174 11.78 -4.99 0.48
CA SER A 174 12.18 -5.53 1.78
C SER A 174 13.68 -5.83 1.85
N VAL A 175 14.25 -5.70 3.05
CA VAL A 175 15.61 -6.17 3.34
C VAL A 175 15.78 -7.68 3.05
N THR A 176 14.70 -8.45 3.07
CA THR A 176 14.73 -9.89 2.77
C THR A 176 15.08 -10.18 1.33
N ALA A 177 14.86 -9.24 0.40
CA ALA A 177 15.31 -9.36 -1.00
C ALA A 177 16.84 -9.42 -1.12
N TYR A 178 17.57 -8.83 -0.17
CA TYR A 178 19.04 -8.80 -0.15
C TYR A 178 19.66 -9.86 0.77
N LYS A 179 19.01 -10.10 1.93
CA LYS A 179 19.56 -11.02 2.96
C LYS A 179 18.96 -12.42 2.89
N GLY A 180 17.82 -12.58 2.21
CA GLY A 180 16.99 -13.77 2.33
C GLY A 180 16.28 -13.87 3.69
N ASN A 181 15.33 -14.78 3.77
CA ASN A 181 14.69 -15.21 5.02
C ASN A 181 14.24 -16.66 4.84
N PRO A 182 14.74 -17.64 5.65
CA PRO A 182 14.42 -19.04 5.46
C PRO A 182 12.93 -19.38 5.65
N GLN A 183 12.17 -18.55 6.34
CA GLN A 183 10.73 -18.72 6.54
C GLN A 183 9.87 -17.93 5.55
N LEU A 184 10.46 -17.06 4.72
CA LEU A 184 9.77 -16.19 3.77
C LEU A 184 10.38 -16.34 2.37
N ILE A 185 10.53 -17.57 1.89
CA ILE A 185 11.31 -17.86 0.67
C ILE A 185 10.66 -17.25 -0.57
N ASP A 186 9.34 -17.44 -0.73
CA ASP A 186 8.57 -16.86 -1.82
C ASP A 186 8.55 -15.32 -1.76
N TYR A 187 8.30 -14.76 -0.58
CA TYR A 187 8.32 -13.31 -0.37
C TYR A 187 9.71 -12.70 -0.59
N ALA A 188 10.78 -13.35 -0.12
CA ALA A 188 12.15 -12.86 -0.34
C ALA A 188 12.59 -12.92 -1.81
N SER A 189 11.84 -13.65 -2.65
CA SER A 189 12.07 -13.76 -4.09
C SER A 189 11.33 -12.67 -4.89
N THR A 190 10.51 -11.87 -4.23
CA THR A 190 9.77 -10.74 -4.79
C THR A 190 10.35 -9.39 -4.35
#